data_bcc6c0e01f324e5f41aafe1aacf80262
#
_entry.id   bcc6c0e01f324e5f41aafe1aacf80262
#
_cell.length_a   1.000
_cell.length_b   1.000
_cell.length_c   1.000
_cell.angle_alpha   90.00
_cell.angle_beta   90.00
_cell.angle_gamma   90.00
#
_symmetry.space_group_name_H-M   'P 1'
#
loop_
_entity.id
_entity.type
_entity.pdbx_description
1 polymer ?
#
loop_
_entity_poly.entity_id
_entity_poly.type
_entity_poly.pdbx_seq_one_letter_code
_entity_poly.pdbx_strand_id
1 'polypeptide(L)'
;MEEEKLERSIRKSEIPGLTREEEEAQLAKVIGIAEQNLEQAKADIRLADEDLADLMETYDAKEAEGLALWNNATAKLNAYQHGMARLEKARKKPYFGRIDFQDPRLSFLESYYIGRVGISDEKAEPVVLDWRAPISSVYYENSTGPCSYTVSSEGTFSIDLKRKRTYEIENDHLKDFFDSDVVANDELLTKYLAKNKKAVLGEIIATIQQEQNLIIRRSPKTNLIVQGVAGSGKTTVAMHRISYILYNYEEDFRPEDFYIIGSNRILLNYITSVLPELDVYGIRQMTMEQLFIRLLYE
;
A
#
# COMPACT_ATOMS: atom_id res chain seq x y z
N MET A 1 -30.08 -0.60 -18.89
CA MET A 1 -28.88 0.30 -18.83
C MET A 1 -29.17 1.61 -18.09
N GLU A 2 -30.23 2.39 -18.42
CA GLU A 2 -30.59 3.59 -17.64
C GLU A 2 -31.24 3.25 -16.30
N GLU A 3 -32.11 2.23 -16.23
CA GLU A 3 -32.68 1.72 -14.98
C GLU A 3 -31.61 1.14 -14.04
N GLU A 4 -30.62 0.41 -14.56
CA GLU A 4 -29.51 -0.14 -13.79
C GLU A 4 -28.58 0.97 -13.25
N LYS A 5 -28.37 2.05 -14.02
CA LYS A 5 -27.67 3.24 -13.57
C LYS A 5 -28.46 4.01 -12.52
N LEU A 6 -29.79 4.08 -12.67
CA LEU A 6 -30.70 4.74 -11.74
C LEU A 6 -30.80 3.93 -10.42
N GLU A 7 -30.89 2.59 -10.49
CA GLU A 7 -30.86 1.73 -9.29
C GLU A 7 -29.51 1.78 -8.57
N ARG A 8 -28.38 1.83 -9.30
CA ARG A 8 -27.05 2.10 -8.72
C ARG A 8 -26.96 3.48 -8.07
N SER A 9 -27.60 4.49 -8.66
CA SER A 9 -27.66 5.86 -8.13
C SER A 9 -28.50 5.94 -6.86
N ILE A 10 -29.65 5.27 -6.81
CA ILE A 10 -30.55 5.25 -5.66
C ILE A 10 -29.95 4.49 -4.48
N ARG A 11 -29.25 3.37 -4.73
CA ARG A 11 -28.54 2.59 -3.68
C ARG A 11 -27.30 3.30 -3.11
N LYS A 12 -26.77 4.31 -3.79
CA LYS A 12 -25.60 5.08 -3.33
C LYS A 12 -25.95 6.36 -2.57
N SER A 13 -27.22 6.71 -2.39
CA SER A 13 -27.64 7.91 -1.62
C SER A 13 -27.60 7.69 -0.10
N GLU A 14 -27.58 6.44 0.37
CA GLU A 14 -27.44 6.11 1.78
C GLU A 14 -26.04 5.49 2.01
N ILE A 15 -25.43 5.82 3.15
CA ILE A 15 -24.14 5.22 3.54
C ILE A 15 -24.34 3.72 3.77
N PRO A 16 -23.91 2.82 2.86
CA PRO A 16 -24.17 1.39 3.00
C PRO A 16 -23.25 0.76 4.06
N GLY A 17 -23.70 -0.36 4.60
CA GLY A 17 -22.90 -1.21 5.48
C GLY A 17 -22.67 -0.59 6.85
N LEU A 18 -23.58 -0.81 7.76
CA LEU A 18 -23.53 -0.23 9.09
C LEU A 18 -23.65 -1.27 10.19
N THR A 19 -24.29 -2.42 9.90
CA THR A 19 -24.40 -3.50 10.85
C THR A 19 -23.15 -4.40 10.78
N ARG A 20 -22.95 -5.15 11.84
CA ARG A 20 -21.86 -6.12 11.91
C ARG A 20 -22.01 -7.21 10.85
N GLU A 21 -23.20 -7.67 10.62
CA GLU A 21 -23.53 -8.70 9.63
C GLU A 21 -23.21 -8.22 8.20
N GLU A 22 -23.50 -6.96 7.88
CA GLU A 22 -23.20 -6.38 6.58
C GLU A 22 -21.67 -6.23 6.37
N GLU A 23 -20.94 -5.82 7.41
CA GLU A 23 -19.48 -5.71 7.34
C GLU A 23 -18.80 -7.10 7.27
N GLU A 24 -19.33 -8.11 7.95
CA GLU A 24 -18.87 -9.51 7.83
C GLU A 24 -19.14 -10.06 6.43
N ALA A 25 -20.30 -9.78 5.85
CA ALA A 25 -20.64 -10.18 4.48
C ALA A 25 -19.73 -9.49 3.45
N GLN A 26 -19.44 -8.20 3.64
CA GLN A 26 -18.51 -7.46 2.80
C GLN A 26 -17.08 -8.00 2.93
N LEU A 27 -16.64 -8.31 4.15
CA LEU A 27 -15.33 -8.93 4.37
C LEU A 27 -15.22 -10.27 3.63
N ALA A 28 -16.23 -11.13 3.75
CA ALA A 28 -16.27 -12.40 3.04
C ALA A 28 -16.19 -12.22 1.51
N LYS A 29 -16.92 -11.23 0.96
CA LYS A 29 -16.87 -10.89 -0.47
C LYS A 29 -15.46 -10.46 -0.90
N VAL A 30 -14.82 -9.59 -0.14
CA VAL A 30 -13.46 -9.10 -0.47
C VAL A 30 -12.44 -10.23 -0.38
N ILE A 31 -12.56 -11.12 0.62
CA ILE A 31 -11.71 -12.30 0.73
C ILE A 31 -11.88 -13.22 -0.48
N GLY A 32 -13.12 -13.46 -0.93
CA GLY A 32 -13.39 -14.26 -2.13
C GLY A 32 -12.73 -13.67 -3.39
N ILE A 33 -12.77 -12.36 -3.57
CA ILE A 33 -12.08 -11.68 -4.68
C ILE A 33 -10.55 -11.82 -4.54
N ALA A 34 -10.02 -11.66 -3.33
CA ALA A 34 -8.58 -11.83 -3.08
C ALA A 34 -8.11 -13.27 -3.36
N GLU A 35 -8.96 -14.27 -3.07
CA GLU A 35 -8.68 -15.68 -3.39
C GLU A 35 -8.69 -15.94 -4.89
N GLN A 36 -9.64 -15.38 -5.64
CA GLN A 36 -9.65 -15.45 -7.10
C GLN A 36 -8.39 -14.82 -7.71
N ASN A 37 -8.01 -13.63 -7.25
CA ASN A 37 -6.78 -12.96 -7.68
C ASN A 37 -5.53 -13.79 -7.34
N LEU A 38 -5.52 -14.48 -6.22
CA LEU A 38 -4.42 -15.35 -5.81
C LEU A 38 -4.30 -16.58 -6.75
N GLU A 39 -5.42 -17.21 -7.11
CA GLU A 39 -5.41 -18.32 -8.07
C GLU A 39 -4.96 -17.86 -9.45
N GLN A 40 -5.36 -16.68 -9.90
CA GLN A 40 -4.87 -16.10 -11.16
C GLN A 40 -3.35 -15.84 -11.09
N ALA A 41 -2.86 -15.25 -10.02
CA ALA A 41 -1.43 -15.00 -9.82
C ALA A 41 -0.60 -16.32 -9.84
N LYS A 42 -1.11 -17.40 -9.28
CA LYS A 42 -0.47 -18.72 -9.35
C LYS A 42 -0.43 -19.26 -10.78
N ALA A 43 -1.47 -19.03 -11.58
CA ALA A 43 -1.50 -19.41 -13.00
C ALA A 43 -0.48 -18.59 -13.80
N ASP A 44 -0.41 -17.29 -13.56
CA ASP A 44 0.54 -16.39 -14.24
C ASP A 44 2.01 -16.74 -13.91
N ILE A 45 2.28 -17.14 -12.65
CA ILE A 45 3.61 -17.63 -12.25
C ILE A 45 3.99 -18.90 -13.01
N ARG A 46 3.06 -19.87 -13.13
CA ARG A 46 3.33 -21.11 -13.88
C ARG A 46 3.65 -20.82 -15.34
N LEU A 47 2.86 -19.96 -15.98
CA LEU A 47 3.12 -19.58 -17.38
C LEU A 47 4.45 -18.85 -17.52
N ALA A 48 4.79 -17.97 -16.60
CA ALA A 48 6.07 -17.26 -16.63
C ALA A 48 7.27 -18.17 -16.38
N ASP A 49 7.11 -19.23 -15.58
CA ASP A 49 8.13 -20.26 -15.34
C ASP A 49 8.34 -21.13 -16.60
N GLU A 50 7.25 -21.52 -17.28
CA GLU A 50 7.29 -22.24 -18.55
C GLU A 50 7.96 -21.38 -19.63
N ASP A 51 7.57 -20.11 -19.78
CA ASP A 51 8.20 -19.14 -20.72
C ASP A 51 9.71 -19.02 -20.46
N LEU A 52 10.13 -18.96 -19.19
CA LEU A 52 11.54 -18.87 -18.83
C LEU A 52 12.31 -20.16 -19.18
N ALA A 53 11.72 -21.33 -18.95
CA ALA A 53 12.30 -22.61 -19.28
C ALA A 53 12.50 -22.76 -20.80
N ASP A 54 11.49 -22.39 -21.60
CA ASP A 54 11.57 -22.42 -23.08
C ASP A 54 12.64 -21.45 -23.62
N LEU A 55 12.78 -20.27 -23.01
CA LEU A 55 13.84 -19.33 -23.35
C LEU A 55 15.23 -19.91 -23.03
N MET A 56 15.37 -20.62 -21.90
CA MET A 56 16.62 -21.27 -21.50
C MET A 56 17.04 -22.38 -22.45
N GLU A 57 16.11 -23.10 -23.08
CA GLU A 57 16.38 -24.14 -24.06
C GLU A 57 16.70 -23.56 -25.44
N THR A 58 16.11 -22.38 -25.77
CA THR A 58 16.18 -21.83 -27.13
C THR A 58 17.36 -20.90 -27.35
N TYR A 59 17.74 -20.11 -26.31
CA TYR A 59 18.75 -19.06 -26.43
C TYR A 59 19.99 -19.34 -25.55
N ASP A 60 21.19 -19.02 -26.07
CA ASP A 60 22.43 -19.08 -25.28
C ASP A 60 22.59 -17.79 -24.46
N ALA A 61 22.80 -17.94 -23.13
CA ALA A 61 23.09 -16.84 -22.22
C ALA A 61 24.35 -16.02 -22.54
N LYS A 62 25.21 -16.54 -23.43
CA LYS A 62 26.42 -15.84 -23.89
C LYS A 62 26.11 -14.81 -24.98
N GLU A 63 24.95 -14.90 -25.61
CA GLU A 63 24.49 -13.93 -26.58
C GLU A 63 23.77 -12.78 -25.88
N ALA A 64 24.06 -11.54 -26.27
CA ALA A 64 23.48 -10.35 -25.64
C ALA A 64 21.95 -10.33 -25.72
N GLU A 65 21.37 -10.82 -26.81
CA GLU A 65 19.92 -10.95 -26.98
C GLU A 65 19.32 -11.99 -26.05
N GLY A 66 19.90 -13.19 -25.96
CA GLY A 66 19.46 -14.24 -25.04
C GLY A 66 19.52 -13.79 -23.59
N LEU A 67 20.60 -13.11 -23.19
CA LEU A 67 20.75 -12.57 -21.84
C LEU A 67 19.68 -11.50 -21.52
N ALA A 68 19.34 -10.61 -22.47
CA ALA A 68 18.31 -9.60 -22.29
C ALA A 68 16.91 -10.24 -22.12
N LEU A 69 16.58 -11.26 -22.93
CA LEU A 69 15.31 -12.00 -22.83
C LEU A 69 15.20 -12.72 -21.48
N TRP A 70 16.26 -13.37 -21.02
CA TRP A 70 16.30 -14.04 -19.71
C TRP A 70 16.12 -13.08 -18.56
N ASN A 71 16.81 -11.93 -18.59
CA ASN A 71 16.67 -10.91 -17.56
C ASN A 71 15.24 -10.38 -17.49
N ASN A 72 14.61 -10.14 -18.65
CA ASN A 72 13.22 -9.69 -18.72
C ASN A 72 12.24 -10.75 -18.19
N ALA A 73 12.40 -12.01 -18.61
CA ALA A 73 11.54 -13.11 -18.12
C ALA A 73 11.71 -13.34 -16.62
N THR A 74 12.95 -13.31 -16.13
CA THR A 74 13.23 -13.42 -14.68
C THR A 74 12.65 -12.26 -13.89
N ALA A 75 12.74 -11.03 -14.40
CA ALA A 75 12.14 -9.86 -13.76
C ALA A 75 10.61 -9.98 -13.70
N LYS A 76 9.97 -10.45 -14.77
CA LYS A 76 8.53 -10.71 -14.84
C LYS A 76 8.11 -11.78 -13.82
N LEU A 77 8.81 -12.90 -13.75
CA LEU A 77 8.55 -13.98 -12.79
C LEU A 77 8.66 -13.46 -11.33
N ASN A 78 9.73 -12.74 -11.03
CA ASN A 78 9.93 -12.14 -9.71
C ASN A 78 8.81 -11.17 -9.35
N ALA A 79 8.35 -10.35 -10.30
CA ALA A 79 7.23 -9.43 -10.08
C ALA A 79 5.93 -10.18 -9.74
N TYR A 80 5.63 -11.26 -10.44
CA TYR A 80 4.46 -12.11 -10.15
C TYR A 80 4.57 -12.81 -8.78
N GLN A 81 5.74 -13.33 -8.42
CA GLN A 81 5.98 -13.95 -7.11
C GLN A 81 5.80 -12.93 -5.96
N HIS A 82 6.32 -11.71 -6.12
CA HIS A 82 6.10 -10.63 -5.16
C HIS A 82 4.63 -10.24 -5.07
N GLY A 83 3.93 -10.15 -6.20
CA GLY A 83 2.49 -9.89 -6.26
C GLY A 83 1.68 -10.95 -5.50
N MET A 84 1.97 -12.23 -5.74
CA MET A 84 1.34 -13.35 -5.02
C MET A 84 1.54 -13.26 -3.51
N ALA A 85 2.78 -13.03 -3.06
CA ALA A 85 3.09 -12.91 -1.63
C ALA A 85 2.32 -11.74 -0.95
N ARG A 86 2.07 -10.65 -1.69
CA ARG A 86 1.24 -9.53 -1.21
C ARG A 86 -0.22 -9.93 -1.08
N LEU A 87 -0.77 -10.61 -2.09
CA LEU A 87 -2.16 -11.08 -2.08
C LEU A 87 -2.42 -12.10 -0.96
N GLU A 88 -1.47 -13.00 -0.68
CA GLU A 88 -1.57 -13.94 0.45
C GLU A 88 -1.68 -13.22 1.81
N LYS A 89 -0.93 -12.13 2.00
CA LYS A 89 -1.03 -11.30 3.20
C LYS A 89 -2.36 -10.51 3.21
N ALA A 90 -2.73 -9.95 2.06
CA ALA A 90 -3.98 -9.19 1.91
C ALA A 90 -5.22 -10.05 2.19
N ARG A 91 -5.25 -11.32 1.77
CA ARG A 91 -6.35 -12.25 2.04
C ARG A 91 -6.65 -12.39 3.53
N LYS A 92 -5.62 -12.42 4.38
CA LYS A 92 -5.78 -12.56 5.84
C LYS A 92 -6.28 -11.29 6.52
N LYS A 93 -5.98 -10.12 5.95
CA LYS A 93 -6.35 -8.80 6.45
C LYS A 93 -6.48 -7.83 5.28
N PRO A 94 -7.59 -7.93 4.52
CA PRO A 94 -7.70 -7.23 3.25
C PRO A 94 -7.74 -5.71 3.40
N TYR A 95 -8.34 -5.21 4.48
CA TYR A 95 -8.42 -3.77 4.76
C TYR A 95 -8.35 -3.50 6.26
N PHE A 96 -8.07 -2.27 6.60
CA PHE A 96 -8.03 -1.77 7.97
C PHE A 96 -8.86 -0.50 8.17
N GLY A 97 -9.25 0.15 7.08
CA GLY A 97 -9.97 1.40 7.09
C GLY A 97 -11.06 1.48 6.02
N ARG A 98 -12.00 2.40 6.21
CA ARG A 98 -13.00 2.79 5.23
C ARG A 98 -13.26 4.28 5.36
N ILE A 99 -13.46 4.93 4.22
CA ILE A 99 -13.92 6.30 4.10
C ILE A 99 -15.21 6.34 3.32
N ASP A 100 -16.18 7.15 3.79
CA ASP A 100 -17.38 7.50 3.06
C ASP A 100 -17.40 9.01 2.86
N PHE A 101 -17.54 9.46 1.64
CA PHE A 101 -17.44 10.86 1.30
C PHE A 101 -18.37 11.27 0.17
N GLN A 102 -18.65 12.57 0.10
CA GLN A 102 -19.34 13.19 -1.01
C GLN A 102 -18.33 13.93 -1.88
N ASP A 103 -18.21 13.54 -3.14
CA ASP A 103 -17.58 14.37 -4.16
C ASP A 103 -18.62 15.39 -4.65
N PRO A 104 -18.33 16.72 -4.58
CA PRO A 104 -19.27 17.74 -5.04
C PRO A 104 -19.69 17.61 -6.51
N ARG A 105 -18.90 16.87 -7.31
CA ARG A 105 -19.17 16.61 -8.74
C ARG A 105 -20.14 15.46 -8.95
N LEU A 106 -20.41 14.66 -7.91
CA LEU A 106 -21.26 13.47 -7.95
C LEU A 106 -22.52 13.67 -7.12
N SER A 107 -23.62 13.07 -7.55
CA SER A 107 -24.91 13.13 -6.84
C SER A 107 -25.08 12.04 -5.77
N PHE A 108 -24.06 11.20 -5.55
CA PHE A 108 -24.10 10.07 -4.64
C PHE A 108 -22.86 10.02 -3.75
N LEU A 109 -22.99 9.33 -2.61
CA LEU A 109 -21.89 9.05 -1.71
C LEU A 109 -21.00 7.94 -2.28
N GLU A 110 -19.69 8.12 -2.14
CA GLU A 110 -18.70 7.10 -2.44
C GLU A 110 -18.15 6.50 -1.17
N SER A 111 -17.83 5.21 -1.23
CA SER A 111 -17.28 4.44 -0.11
C SER A 111 -16.10 3.63 -0.58
N TYR A 112 -14.95 3.80 0.05
CA TYR A 112 -13.75 3.03 -0.26
C TYR A 112 -13.18 2.35 0.98
N TYR A 113 -12.89 1.06 0.85
CA TYR A 113 -12.08 0.33 1.81
C TYR A 113 -10.60 0.58 1.52
N ILE A 114 -9.79 0.66 2.57
CA ILE A 114 -8.36 0.97 2.48
C ILE A 114 -7.57 -0.17 3.12
N GLY A 115 -6.68 -0.76 2.33
CA GLY A 115 -5.83 -1.86 2.73
C GLY A 115 -4.35 -1.57 2.56
N ARG A 116 -3.53 -2.54 2.94
CA ARG A 116 -2.09 -2.51 2.69
C ARG A 116 -1.74 -2.71 1.21
N VAL A 117 -2.64 -3.37 0.49
CA VAL A 117 -2.54 -3.71 -0.92
C VAL A 117 -3.88 -3.40 -1.56
N GLY A 118 -3.86 -2.83 -2.75
CA GLY A 118 -5.07 -2.67 -3.55
C GLY A 118 -5.59 -4.04 -4.00
N ILE A 119 -6.92 -4.21 -3.97
CA ILE A 119 -7.60 -5.39 -4.49
C ILE A 119 -8.64 -4.90 -5.49
N SER A 120 -8.59 -5.43 -6.71
CA SER A 120 -9.58 -5.16 -7.76
C SER A 120 -10.35 -6.42 -8.10
N ASP A 121 -11.56 -6.25 -8.57
CA ASP A 121 -12.38 -7.34 -9.07
C ASP A 121 -12.01 -7.77 -10.52
N GLU A 122 -12.72 -8.72 -11.08
CA GLU A 122 -12.53 -9.22 -12.45
C GLU A 122 -12.68 -8.14 -13.55
N LYS A 123 -13.34 -7.03 -13.23
CA LYS A 123 -13.51 -5.88 -14.13
C LYS A 123 -12.45 -4.81 -13.93
N ALA A 124 -11.42 -5.10 -13.13
CA ALA A 124 -10.41 -4.15 -12.69
C ALA A 124 -10.99 -2.95 -11.88
N GLU A 125 -12.21 -3.08 -11.33
CA GLU A 125 -12.75 -2.05 -10.44
C GLU A 125 -12.14 -2.23 -9.03
N PRO A 126 -11.64 -1.17 -8.41
CA PRO A 126 -11.02 -1.26 -7.09
C PRO A 126 -12.07 -1.56 -6.01
N VAL A 127 -11.86 -2.67 -5.30
CA VAL A 127 -12.69 -3.08 -4.15
C VAL A 127 -12.04 -2.64 -2.83
N VAL A 128 -10.71 -2.69 -2.80
CA VAL A 128 -9.89 -2.13 -1.71
C VAL A 128 -8.82 -1.24 -2.33
N LEU A 129 -8.72 -0.01 -1.84
CA LEU A 129 -7.67 0.92 -2.24
C LEU A 129 -6.39 0.64 -1.46
N ASP A 130 -5.26 0.79 -2.14
CA ASP A 130 -3.96 0.80 -1.47
C ASP A 130 -3.84 2.04 -0.57
N TRP A 131 -3.24 1.89 0.60
CA TRP A 131 -3.02 3.00 1.54
C TRP A 131 -2.18 4.14 0.93
N ARG A 132 -1.35 3.84 -0.08
CA ARG A 132 -0.51 4.81 -0.80
C ARG A 132 -1.29 5.64 -1.80
N ALA A 133 -2.47 5.20 -2.22
CA ALA A 133 -3.30 5.96 -3.16
C ALA A 133 -3.57 7.39 -2.63
N PRO A 134 -3.61 8.40 -3.51
CA PRO A 134 -3.79 9.79 -3.10
C PRO A 134 -5.00 10.01 -2.20
N ILE A 135 -6.17 9.48 -2.56
CA ILE A 135 -7.40 9.62 -1.79
C ILE A 135 -7.32 8.93 -0.42
N SER A 136 -6.50 7.89 -0.26
CA SER A 136 -6.30 7.22 1.03
C SER A 136 -5.69 8.15 2.09
N SER A 137 -5.12 9.32 1.68
CA SER A 137 -4.64 10.33 2.62
C SER A 137 -5.75 10.84 3.54
N VAL A 138 -6.96 10.90 3.04
CA VAL A 138 -8.14 11.43 3.75
C VAL A 138 -8.47 10.57 4.99
N TYR A 139 -8.19 9.28 4.95
CA TYR A 139 -8.34 8.41 6.12
C TYR A 139 -7.50 8.88 7.31
N TYR A 140 -6.33 9.47 7.07
CA TYR A 140 -5.41 9.94 8.12
C TYR A 140 -5.67 11.38 8.56
N GLU A 141 -6.66 12.07 7.96
CA GLU A 141 -7.11 13.38 8.42
C GLU A 141 -7.79 13.28 9.78
N ASN A 142 -7.67 14.33 10.60
CA ASN A 142 -8.15 14.30 11.99
C ASN A 142 -9.66 14.40 12.16
N SER A 143 -10.38 14.97 11.19
CA SER A 143 -11.80 15.24 11.31
C SER A 143 -12.59 14.90 10.06
N THR A 144 -13.87 14.59 10.24
CA THR A 144 -14.86 14.59 9.16
C THR A 144 -15.15 16.03 8.71
N GLY A 145 -15.72 16.16 7.52
CA GLY A 145 -16.05 17.46 6.91
C GLY A 145 -15.25 17.75 5.64
N PRO A 146 -15.23 19.02 5.21
CA PRO A 146 -14.53 19.41 3.99
C PRO A 146 -13.03 19.12 4.09
N CYS A 147 -12.50 18.37 3.12
CA CYS A 147 -11.09 18.07 3.02
C CYS A 147 -10.66 17.93 1.54
N SER A 148 -9.38 17.71 1.29
CA SER A 148 -8.88 17.58 -0.07
C SER A 148 -7.72 16.58 -0.13
N TYR A 149 -7.54 15.99 -1.30
CA TYR A 149 -6.36 15.17 -1.62
C TYR A 149 -5.77 15.62 -2.95
N THR A 150 -4.48 15.34 -3.17
CA THR A 150 -3.76 15.77 -4.37
C THR A 150 -3.26 14.57 -5.13
N VAL A 151 -3.56 14.53 -6.43
CA VAL A 151 -3.00 13.59 -7.41
C VAL A 151 -1.92 14.33 -8.18
N SER A 152 -0.71 13.79 -8.24
CA SER A 152 0.48 14.49 -8.77
C SER A 152 0.33 14.95 -10.21
N SER A 153 -0.42 14.21 -11.04
CA SER A 153 -0.65 14.51 -12.46
C SER A 153 -1.93 15.29 -12.74
N GLU A 154 -2.90 15.30 -11.81
CA GLU A 154 -4.26 15.78 -12.07
C GLU A 154 -4.66 16.99 -11.19
N GLY A 155 -3.93 17.26 -10.12
CA GLY A 155 -4.18 18.38 -9.23
C GLY A 155 -4.89 18.00 -7.94
N THR A 156 -5.55 18.98 -7.31
CA THR A 156 -6.19 18.84 -6.00
C THR A 156 -7.71 18.68 -6.14
N PHE A 157 -8.24 17.67 -5.47
CA PHE A 157 -9.65 17.34 -5.43
C PHE A 157 -10.21 17.63 -4.05
N SER A 158 -11.31 18.38 -4.00
CA SER A 158 -12.04 18.70 -2.77
C SER A 158 -13.22 17.74 -2.61
N ILE A 159 -13.38 17.19 -1.42
CA ILE A 159 -14.46 16.27 -1.04
C ILE A 159 -14.98 16.63 0.34
N ASP A 160 -16.13 16.09 0.70
CA ASP A 160 -16.71 16.20 2.03
C ASP A 160 -16.72 14.81 2.69
N LEU A 161 -15.80 14.59 3.61
CA LEU A 161 -15.64 13.33 4.33
C LEU A 161 -16.76 13.18 5.37
N LYS A 162 -17.62 12.17 5.18
CA LYS A 162 -18.79 11.94 6.01
C LYS A 162 -18.50 10.98 7.16
N ARG A 163 -17.66 9.98 6.92
CA ARG A 163 -17.33 8.98 7.93
C ARG A 163 -15.97 8.35 7.67
N LYS A 164 -15.29 8.01 8.75
CA LYS A 164 -14.13 7.13 8.81
C LYS A 164 -14.45 5.95 9.70
N ARG A 165 -14.13 4.74 9.24
CA ARG A 165 -14.27 3.52 10.01
C ARG A 165 -12.95 2.77 10.03
N THR A 166 -12.56 2.30 11.20
CA THR A 166 -11.38 1.46 11.40
C THR A 166 -11.81 0.05 11.74
N TYR A 167 -11.12 -0.95 11.20
CA TYR A 167 -11.42 -2.37 11.37
C TYR A 167 -10.29 -3.10 12.07
N GLU A 168 -10.64 -3.97 13.01
CA GLU A 168 -9.77 -4.98 13.58
C GLU A 168 -10.11 -6.33 12.94
N ILE A 169 -9.27 -6.78 12.00
CA ILE A 169 -9.41 -8.06 11.29
C ILE A 169 -8.21 -8.92 11.64
N GLU A 170 -8.46 -10.14 12.10
CA GLU A 170 -7.43 -11.12 12.41
C GLU A 170 -7.78 -12.47 11.75
N ASN A 171 -6.86 -12.97 10.92
CA ASN A 171 -7.00 -14.25 10.22
C ASN A 171 -8.37 -14.39 9.52
N ASP A 172 -8.68 -13.44 8.62
CA ASP A 172 -9.91 -13.38 7.83
C ASP A 172 -11.23 -13.20 8.63
N HIS A 173 -11.15 -12.90 9.93
CA HIS A 173 -12.32 -12.69 10.78
C HIS A 173 -12.37 -11.26 11.30
N LEU A 174 -13.56 -10.67 11.21
CA LEU A 174 -13.84 -9.36 11.79
C LEU A 174 -13.93 -9.47 13.31
N LYS A 175 -12.97 -8.88 14.02
CA LYS A 175 -12.95 -8.82 15.49
C LYS A 175 -13.79 -7.67 15.99
N ASP A 176 -13.50 -6.48 15.47
CA ASP A 176 -14.19 -5.26 15.87
C ASP A 176 -14.09 -4.19 14.80
N PHE A 177 -14.94 -3.18 14.86
CA PHE A 177 -14.82 -1.95 14.08
C PHE A 177 -15.41 -0.78 14.85
N PHE A 178 -14.96 0.42 14.54
CA PHE A 178 -15.47 1.64 15.15
C PHE A 178 -15.36 2.82 14.20
N ASP A 179 -16.33 3.71 14.30
CA ASP A 179 -16.32 4.98 13.60
C ASP A 179 -15.56 6.01 14.45
N SER A 180 -14.65 6.76 13.83
CA SER A 180 -13.82 7.74 14.51
C SER A 180 -13.66 8.99 13.67
N ASP A 181 -13.84 10.11 14.31
CA ASP A 181 -13.50 11.42 13.75
C ASP A 181 -11.99 11.71 13.86
N VAL A 182 -11.27 10.89 14.66
CA VAL A 182 -9.81 11.00 14.88
C VAL A 182 -9.18 9.63 14.75
N VAL A 183 -8.41 9.41 13.68
CA VAL A 183 -7.73 8.12 13.42
C VAL A 183 -6.62 7.81 14.42
N ALA A 184 -6.09 8.83 15.07
CA ALA A 184 -4.98 8.71 15.99
C ALA A 184 -5.43 8.84 17.44
N ASN A 185 -6.36 8.01 17.91
CA ASN A 185 -6.53 7.90 19.34
C ASN A 185 -5.39 7.07 19.94
N ASP A 186 -4.71 7.64 20.94
CA ASP A 186 -3.67 6.95 21.74
C ASP A 186 -4.14 5.58 22.25
N GLU A 187 -5.46 5.37 22.40
CA GLU A 187 -6.04 4.08 22.79
C GLU A 187 -5.85 2.96 21.78
N LEU A 188 -5.95 3.24 20.48
CA LEU A 188 -5.69 2.24 19.43
C LEU A 188 -4.21 1.92 19.36
N LEU A 189 -3.40 2.96 19.33
CA LEU A 189 -1.95 2.81 19.38
C LEU A 189 -1.54 2.05 20.65
N THR A 190 -2.14 2.37 21.79
CA THR A 190 -1.87 1.72 23.07
C THR A 190 -2.37 0.27 23.10
N LYS A 191 -3.56 -0.03 22.55
CA LYS A 191 -4.06 -1.40 22.40
C LYS A 191 -3.18 -2.23 21.45
N TYR A 192 -2.76 -1.66 20.32
CA TYR A 192 -1.86 -2.33 19.38
C TYR A 192 -0.46 -2.57 19.97
N LEU A 193 0.13 -1.59 20.60
CA LEU A 193 1.43 -1.71 21.25
C LEU A 193 1.42 -2.63 22.47
N ALA A 194 0.32 -2.70 23.21
CA ALA A 194 0.18 -3.59 24.36
C ALA A 194 0.00 -5.07 23.96
N LYS A 195 -0.71 -5.35 22.85
CA LYS A 195 -0.95 -6.71 22.34
C LYS A 195 0.23 -7.30 21.59
N ASN A 196 1.06 -6.49 20.94
CA ASN A 196 2.09 -6.97 20.01
C ASN A 196 3.47 -6.36 20.27
N LYS A 197 4.26 -6.95 21.17
CA LYS A 197 5.70 -6.66 21.32
C LYS A 197 6.53 -6.98 20.06
N LYS A 198 5.92 -7.54 19.02
CA LYS A 198 6.48 -7.86 17.70
C LYS A 198 5.58 -7.34 16.59
N ALA A 199 5.05 -6.11 16.72
CA ALA A 199 4.26 -5.51 15.64
C ALA A 199 5.11 -5.43 14.37
N VAL A 200 4.73 -6.20 13.37
CA VAL A 200 5.28 -6.10 12.01
C VAL A 200 4.96 -4.70 11.49
N LEU A 201 5.94 -4.03 10.88
CA LEU A 201 5.82 -2.63 10.40
C LEU A 201 4.56 -2.38 9.57
N GLY A 202 4.06 -3.40 8.90
CA GLY A 202 2.83 -3.33 8.12
C GLY A 202 1.57 -3.04 8.93
N GLU A 203 1.51 -3.39 10.21
CA GLU A 203 0.37 -3.07 11.08
C GLU A 203 0.37 -1.61 11.51
N ILE A 204 1.53 -0.94 11.45
CA ILE A 204 1.68 0.48 11.77
C ILE A 204 0.99 1.37 10.72
N ILE A 205 0.78 0.88 9.50
CA ILE A 205 0.10 1.66 8.44
C ILE A 205 -1.29 2.14 8.90
N ALA A 206 -2.04 1.30 9.61
CA ALA A 206 -3.36 1.68 10.13
C ALA A 206 -3.29 2.76 11.23
N THR A 207 -2.13 2.95 11.85
CA THR A 207 -1.92 3.88 12.97
C THR A 207 -1.00 5.05 12.61
N ILE A 208 -0.73 5.28 11.32
CA ILE A 208 0.02 6.45 10.88
C ILE A 208 -0.71 7.72 11.38
N GLN A 209 0.00 8.52 12.15
CA GLN A 209 -0.52 9.80 12.64
C GLN A 209 -0.53 10.85 11.51
N GLN A 210 -1.35 11.86 11.66
CA GLN A 210 -1.46 12.93 10.66
C GLN A 210 -0.11 13.57 10.31
N GLU A 211 0.73 13.85 11.29
CA GLU A 211 2.05 14.42 11.06
C GLU A 211 2.95 13.49 10.23
N GLN A 212 2.89 12.19 10.53
CA GLN A 212 3.62 11.18 9.76
C GLN A 212 3.11 11.07 8.33
N ASN A 213 1.77 11.12 8.15
CA ASN A 213 1.14 11.11 6.83
C ASN A 213 1.60 12.29 5.97
N LEU A 214 1.65 13.50 6.55
CA LEU A 214 2.17 14.69 5.86
C LEU A 214 3.63 14.53 5.42
N ILE A 215 4.48 13.94 6.26
CA ILE A 215 5.89 13.67 5.93
C ILE A 215 5.99 12.64 4.79
N ILE A 216 5.24 11.55 4.89
CA ILE A 216 5.27 10.45 3.92
C ILE A 216 4.86 10.97 2.53
N ARG A 217 3.82 11.80 2.45
CA ARG A 217 3.21 12.25 1.20
C ARG A 217 3.77 13.55 0.63
N ARG A 218 4.71 14.19 1.33
CA ARG A 218 5.34 15.40 0.81
C ARG A 218 6.08 15.13 -0.51
N SER A 219 6.04 16.10 -1.44
CA SER A 219 6.69 15.98 -2.75
C SER A 219 8.14 15.46 -2.65
N PRO A 220 8.54 14.49 -3.48
CA PRO A 220 9.91 13.98 -3.49
C PRO A 220 10.93 14.99 -4.04
N LYS A 221 10.45 16.03 -4.75
CA LYS A 221 11.31 17.09 -5.35
C LYS A 221 11.80 18.10 -4.32
N THR A 222 11.46 17.94 -3.03
CA THR A 222 11.90 18.82 -1.94
C THR A 222 12.75 18.09 -0.92
N ASN A 223 13.84 18.70 -0.49
CA ASN A 223 14.64 18.19 0.62
C ASN A 223 13.82 18.22 1.92
N LEU A 224 13.96 17.19 2.72
CA LEU A 224 13.21 17.02 3.95
C LEU A 224 14.15 16.61 5.09
N ILE A 225 14.07 17.34 6.20
CA ILE A 225 14.74 16.98 7.45
C ILE A 225 13.65 16.56 8.44
N VAL A 226 13.73 15.31 8.93
CA VAL A 226 12.79 14.77 9.92
C VAL A 226 13.48 14.70 11.28
N GLN A 227 12.97 15.47 12.24
CA GLN A 227 13.49 15.54 13.60
C GLN A 227 12.47 14.95 14.59
N GLY A 228 12.93 14.34 15.64
CA GLY A 228 12.08 13.75 16.68
C GLY A 228 12.91 12.94 17.68
N VAL A 229 12.31 12.65 18.83
CA VAL A 229 12.94 11.85 19.90
C VAL A 229 13.22 10.41 19.48
N ALA A 230 14.04 9.70 20.23
CA ALA A 230 14.25 8.27 20.00
C ALA A 230 12.91 7.50 20.13
N GLY A 231 12.65 6.59 19.20
CA GLY A 231 11.40 5.82 19.18
C GLY A 231 10.19 6.53 18.54
N SER A 232 10.30 7.77 18.06
CA SER A 232 9.21 8.49 17.39
C SER A 232 8.85 7.99 15.99
N GLY A 233 9.43 6.89 15.53
CA GLY A 233 9.11 6.29 14.23
C GLY A 233 9.81 6.92 13.02
N LYS A 234 10.84 7.77 13.17
CA LYS A 234 11.52 8.43 12.05
C LYS A 234 11.97 7.47 10.93
N THR A 235 12.60 6.37 11.30
CA THR A 235 13.04 5.35 10.34
C THR A 235 11.86 4.68 9.66
N THR A 236 10.81 4.39 10.41
CA THR A 236 9.54 3.83 9.90
C THR A 236 8.92 4.78 8.88
N VAL A 237 8.80 6.06 9.20
CA VAL A 237 8.27 7.09 8.31
C VAL A 237 9.11 7.21 7.04
N ALA A 238 10.45 7.16 7.16
CA ALA A 238 11.33 7.19 6.00
C ALA A 238 11.09 5.99 5.05
N MET A 239 10.94 4.78 5.59
CA MET A 239 10.64 3.58 4.79
C MET A 239 9.26 3.64 4.12
N HIS A 240 8.23 4.08 4.85
CA HIS A 240 6.90 4.30 4.26
C HIS A 240 6.92 5.36 3.17
N ARG A 241 7.72 6.43 3.35
CA ARG A 241 7.89 7.47 2.33
C ARG A 241 8.53 6.90 1.06
N ILE A 242 9.53 6.06 1.16
CA ILE A 242 10.13 5.39 0.00
C ILE A 242 9.07 4.58 -0.75
N SER A 243 8.32 3.76 -0.02
CA SER A 243 7.22 2.97 -0.60
C SER A 243 6.16 3.86 -1.26
N TYR A 244 5.79 4.97 -0.64
CA TYR A 244 4.85 5.94 -1.20
C TYR A 244 5.38 6.59 -2.48
N ILE A 245 6.66 7.00 -2.51
CA ILE A 245 7.27 7.63 -3.69
C ILE A 245 7.33 6.64 -4.85
N LEU A 246 7.78 5.42 -4.63
CA LEU A 246 7.84 4.37 -5.65
C LEU A 246 6.46 4.00 -6.21
N TYR A 247 5.40 4.14 -5.42
CA TYR A 247 4.03 3.86 -5.87
C TYR A 247 3.43 5.02 -6.68
N ASN A 248 3.65 6.28 -6.26
CA ASN A 248 2.97 7.44 -6.86
C ASN A 248 3.80 8.19 -7.92
N TYR A 249 5.08 7.86 -8.06
CA TYR A 249 6.02 8.52 -8.95
C TYR A 249 6.89 7.49 -9.70
N GLU A 250 6.28 6.37 -10.10
CA GLU A 250 6.97 5.25 -10.77
C GLU A 250 7.58 5.64 -12.12
N GLU A 251 7.04 6.69 -12.78
CA GLU A 251 7.59 7.25 -14.01
C GLU A 251 8.87 8.07 -13.76
N ASP A 252 8.98 8.72 -12.59
CA ASP A 252 10.06 9.62 -12.23
C ASP A 252 11.17 8.90 -11.43
N PHE A 253 10.84 7.86 -10.66
CA PHE A 253 11.74 7.21 -9.70
C PHE A 253 11.67 5.68 -9.78
N ARG A 254 12.86 5.06 -9.80
CA ARG A 254 13.03 3.60 -9.73
C ARG A 254 13.75 3.22 -8.44
N PRO A 255 13.64 1.98 -7.95
CA PRO A 255 14.34 1.54 -6.75
C PRO A 255 15.86 1.80 -6.76
N GLU A 256 16.49 1.70 -7.92
CA GLU A 256 17.92 1.93 -8.13
C GLU A 256 18.36 3.39 -7.90
N ASP A 257 17.42 4.34 -7.95
CA ASP A 257 17.68 5.77 -7.71
C ASP A 257 17.76 6.08 -6.22
N PHE A 258 17.36 5.13 -5.36
CA PHE A 258 17.37 5.33 -3.92
C PHE A 258 18.62 4.74 -3.27
N TYR A 259 19.14 5.51 -2.33
CA TYR A 259 20.25 5.10 -1.46
C TYR A 259 19.86 5.28 -0.01
N ILE A 260 19.95 4.22 0.78
CA ILE A 260 19.82 4.30 2.22
C ILE A 260 21.21 4.30 2.83
N ILE A 261 21.56 5.41 3.47
CA ILE A 261 22.85 5.55 4.14
C ILE A 261 22.61 5.49 5.65
N GLY A 262 23.11 4.43 6.26
CA GLY A 262 22.97 4.21 7.70
C GLY A 262 24.27 4.43 8.48
N SER A 263 24.13 4.71 9.75
CA SER A 263 25.29 4.88 10.65
C SER A 263 26.05 3.58 10.92
N ASN A 264 25.39 2.43 10.81
CA ASN A 264 25.98 1.13 11.02
C ASN A 264 25.21 0.01 10.28
N ARG A 265 25.86 -1.15 10.16
CA ARG A 265 25.30 -2.33 9.46
C ARG A 265 24.08 -2.94 10.17
N ILE A 266 23.98 -2.84 11.48
CA ILE A 266 22.84 -3.41 12.23
C ILE A 266 21.56 -2.70 11.84
N LEU A 267 21.59 -1.36 11.76
CA LEU A 267 20.45 -0.56 11.29
C LEU A 267 20.10 -0.90 9.83
N LEU A 268 21.10 -1.01 8.96
CA LEU A 268 20.87 -1.35 7.56
C LEU A 268 20.24 -2.75 7.40
N ASN A 269 20.73 -3.75 8.13
CA ASN A 269 20.16 -5.09 8.13
C ASN A 269 18.69 -5.10 8.59
N TYR A 270 18.38 -4.32 9.64
CA TYR A 270 17.00 -4.14 10.07
C TYR A 270 16.13 -3.52 8.95
N ILE A 271 16.59 -2.45 8.33
CA ILE A 271 15.89 -1.81 7.21
C ILE A 271 15.67 -2.80 6.05
N THR A 272 16.72 -3.57 5.69
CA THR A 272 16.63 -4.61 4.64
C THR A 272 15.55 -5.64 4.91
N SER A 273 15.37 -6.03 6.17
CA SER A 273 14.35 -7.03 6.54
C SER A 273 12.92 -6.47 6.51
N VAL A 274 12.76 -5.17 6.54
CA VAL A 274 11.46 -4.50 6.64
C VAL A 274 10.97 -3.98 5.28
N LEU A 275 11.85 -3.51 4.40
CA LEU A 275 11.46 -2.95 3.11
C LEU A 275 10.55 -3.87 2.27
N PRO A 276 10.77 -5.20 2.20
CA PRO A 276 9.87 -6.12 1.49
C PRO A 276 8.43 -6.14 2.06
N GLU A 277 8.26 -5.81 3.35
CA GLU A 277 6.93 -5.70 3.95
C GLU A 277 6.14 -4.48 3.42
N LEU A 278 6.85 -3.50 2.86
CA LEU A 278 6.33 -2.28 2.26
C LEU A 278 6.37 -2.30 0.73
N ASP A 279 6.58 -3.48 0.12
CA ASP A 279 6.71 -3.67 -1.33
C ASP A 279 7.89 -2.91 -1.95
N VAL A 280 8.99 -2.79 -1.21
CA VAL A 280 10.18 -2.08 -1.64
C VAL A 280 11.32 -3.06 -1.81
N TYR A 281 11.81 -3.20 -3.03
CA TYR A 281 12.88 -4.11 -3.43
C TYR A 281 13.96 -3.36 -4.20
N GLY A 282 15.18 -3.88 -4.22
CA GLY A 282 16.24 -3.36 -5.09
C GLY A 282 16.92 -2.05 -4.64
N ILE A 283 16.58 -1.51 -3.46
CA ILE A 283 17.20 -0.30 -2.95
C ILE A 283 18.62 -0.56 -2.48
N ARG A 284 19.53 0.31 -2.86
CA ARG A 284 20.93 0.26 -2.45
C ARG A 284 21.11 0.77 -1.02
N GLN A 285 21.86 0.00 -0.23
CA GLN A 285 22.12 0.31 1.17
C GLN A 285 23.61 0.29 1.45
N MET A 286 24.10 1.29 2.13
CA MET A 286 25.51 1.40 2.46
C MET A 286 25.75 2.20 3.73
N THR A 287 26.90 1.99 4.36
CA THR A 287 27.37 2.87 5.43
C THR A 287 27.97 4.15 4.84
N MET A 288 28.13 5.17 5.68
CA MET A 288 28.81 6.41 5.27
C MET A 288 30.24 6.14 4.75
N GLU A 289 30.96 5.23 5.39
CA GLU A 289 32.30 4.82 4.96
C GLU A 289 32.28 4.22 3.55
N GLN A 290 31.35 3.30 3.28
CA GLN A 290 31.19 2.70 1.96
C GLN A 290 30.81 3.74 0.88
N LEU A 291 29.97 4.73 1.23
CA LEU A 291 29.66 5.84 0.34
C LEU A 291 30.93 6.62 -0.03
N PHE A 292 31.76 7.00 0.96
CA PHE A 292 33.00 7.72 0.69
C PHE A 292 33.97 6.91 -0.15
N ILE A 293 34.13 5.63 0.14
CA ILE A 293 34.98 4.75 -0.67
C ILE A 293 34.50 4.77 -2.14
N ARG A 294 33.21 4.63 -2.35
CA ARG A 294 32.62 4.65 -3.69
C ARG A 294 32.84 5.97 -4.43
N LEU A 295 32.63 7.10 -3.76
CA LEU A 295 32.82 8.42 -4.36
C LEU A 295 34.29 8.76 -4.67
N LEU A 296 35.24 8.12 -4.01
CA LEU A 296 36.68 8.40 -4.17
C LEU A 296 37.37 7.46 -5.16
N TYR A 297 36.83 6.25 -5.40
CA TYR A 297 37.51 5.19 -6.14
C TYR A 297 36.70 4.63 -7.32
N GLU A 298 35.42 4.99 -7.48
CA GLU A 298 34.58 4.76 -8.64
C GLU A 298 34.30 6.07 -9.40
#